data_1b8b7f50b4e6f1dd3bf3535116ef6c9e
#
_entry.id   1b8b7f50b4e6f1dd3bf3535116ef6c9e
#
_cell.length_a   1.000
_cell.length_b   1.000
_cell.length_c   1.000
_cell.angle_alpha   90.00
_cell.angle_beta   90.00
_cell.angle_gamma   90.00
#
_symmetry.space_group_name_H-M   'P 1'
#
loop_
_entity.id
_entity.type
_entity.pdbx_description
1 polymer ?
#
loop_
_entity_poly.entity_id
_entity_poly.type
_entity_poly.pdbx_seq_one_letter_code
_entity_poly.pdbx_strand_id
1 'polypeptide(L)'
;MQKGFVGVVVAYFLAIALGILAGIWENHYLMIVVQFTSTVFIRLFKFLSIPIICVSIIVSLSTLSQSNESGRIFKHTIFYTLSTTILAACVAASLYVLFTPANVAVTGSAPDVSNKSGSHSYLDYVESIVPDNFITPFQTANVLSVLLIAAAVGIAIAKMPRESKNQDLMITFFKASQDVLFTLVNWLIVVLPIGIFAFVASLAQEVSHGVSLGGLGTYFTLVIAANLIQMFIVLPAFLMIKGFNPIKVAKGMLPALALAFFSKSSAATLPVT
;
A
#
# COMPACT_ATOMS: atom_id res chain seq x y z
N MET A 1 -7.26 -5.86 -26.56
CA MET A 1 -6.66 -5.39 -25.29
C MET A 1 -5.87 -4.09 -25.38
N GLN A 2 -5.14 -3.78 -26.46
CA GLN A 2 -4.33 -2.54 -26.59
C GLN A 2 -5.13 -1.23 -26.62
N LYS A 3 -6.30 -1.18 -27.26
CA LYS A 3 -7.10 0.06 -27.33
C LYS A 3 -7.65 0.56 -25.97
N GLY A 4 -7.91 -0.35 -25.03
CA GLY A 4 -8.35 0.04 -23.69
C GLY A 4 -7.25 0.65 -22.82
N PHE A 5 -6.02 0.15 -22.96
CA PHE A 5 -4.87 0.65 -22.19
C PHE A 5 -4.49 2.08 -22.58
N VAL A 6 -4.41 2.37 -23.89
CA VAL A 6 -4.12 3.74 -24.38
C VAL A 6 -5.20 4.73 -23.91
N GLY A 7 -6.49 4.34 -23.97
CA GLY A 7 -7.59 5.18 -23.50
C GLY A 7 -7.49 5.53 -22.01
N VAL A 8 -7.10 4.56 -21.18
CA VAL A 8 -6.91 4.77 -19.72
C VAL A 8 -5.73 5.72 -19.48
N VAL A 9 -4.60 5.51 -20.13
CA VAL A 9 -3.42 6.37 -19.99
C VAL A 9 -3.74 7.82 -20.41
N VAL A 10 -4.44 7.99 -21.54
CA VAL A 10 -4.89 9.31 -22.01
C VAL A 10 -5.83 9.98 -21.01
N ALA A 11 -6.76 9.21 -20.42
CA ALA A 11 -7.67 9.74 -19.39
C ALA A 11 -6.92 10.26 -18.16
N TYR A 12 -5.86 9.57 -17.71
CA TYR A 12 -5.02 10.04 -16.60
C TYR A 12 -4.25 11.31 -16.94
N PHE A 13 -3.64 11.38 -18.12
CA PHE A 13 -2.94 12.60 -18.55
C PHE A 13 -3.88 13.79 -18.70
N LEU A 14 -5.07 13.57 -19.26
CA LEU A 14 -6.10 14.62 -19.34
C LEU A 14 -6.58 15.07 -17.95
N ALA A 15 -6.79 14.12 -17.03
CA ALA A 15 -7.19 14.44 -15.67
C ALA A 15 -6.13 15.31 -14.95
N ILE A 16 -4.84 14.99 -15.11
CA ILE A 16 -3.74 15.78 -14.54
C ILE A 16 -3.69 17.17 -15.19
N ALA A 17 -3.72 17.26 -16.52
CA ALA A 17 -3.64 18.55 -17.22
C ALA A 17 -4.82 19.46 -16.85
N LEU A 18 -6.04 18.94 -16.88
CA LEU A 18 -7.25 19.68 -16.50
C LEU A 18 -7.24 20.04 -15.00
N GLY A 19 -6.72 19.17 -14.15
CA GLY A 19 -6.57 19.43 -12.72
C GLY A 19 -5.65 20.63 -12.46
N ILE A 20 -4.47 20.67 -13.10
CA ILE A 20 -3.55 21.81 -13.00
C ILE A 20 -4.23 23.11 -13.45
N LEU A 21 -4.90 23.09 -14.61
CA LEU A 21 -5.60 24.27 -15.13
C LEU A 21 -6.71 24.73 -14.18
N ALA A 22 -7.49 23.80 -13.65
CA ALA A 22 -8.58 24.11 -12.72
C ALA A 22 -8.07 24.68 -11.39
N GLY A 23 -6.93 24.19 -10.88
CA GLY A 23 -6.33 24.70 -9.65
C GLY A 23 -5.75 26.12 -9.78
N ILE A 24 -5.20 26.44 -10.96
CA ILE A 24 -4.66 27.79 -11.24
C ILE A 24 -5.78 28.81 -11.50
N TRP A 25 -6.93 28.36 -12.01
CA TRP A 25 -8.03 29.28 -12.39
C TRP A 25 -8.78 29.88 -11.19
N GLU A 26 -8.52 29.48 -9.96
CA GLU A 26 -9.06 30.04 -8.70
C GLU A 26 -10.58 30.31 -8.68
N ASN A 27 -11.38 29.50 -9.41
CA ASN A 27 -12.83 29.66 -9.41
C ASN A 27 -13.41 29.05 -8.12
N HIS A 28 -14.02 29.86 -7.27
CA HIS A 28 -14.57 29.45 -5.99
C HIS A 28 -15.57 28.28 -6.08
N TYR A 29 -16.48 28.30 -7.04
CA TYR A 29 -17.48 27.24 -7.22
C TYR A 29 -16.84 25.92 -7.69
N LEU A 30 -15.88 26.03 -8.59
CA LEU A 30 -15.14 24.87 -9.09
C LEU A 30 -14.36 24.20 -7.94
N MET A 31 -13.75 24.99 -7.07
CA MET A 31 -12.96 24.47 -5.95
C MET A 31 -13.82 23.79 -4.88
N ILE A 32 -15.06 24.24 -4.66
CA ILE A 32 -16.01 23.52 -3.79
C ILE A 32 -16.28 22.11 -4.35
N VAL A 33 -16.52 21.99 -5.65
CA VAL A 33 -16.76 20.68 -6.30
C VAL A 33 -15.49 19.79 -6.25
N VAL A 34 -14.33 20.37 -6.48
CA VAL A 34 -13.03 19.69 -6.40
C VAL A 34 -12.79 19.16 -4.99
N GLN A 35 -12.96 19.97 -3.95
CA GLN A 35 -12.77 19.55 -2.56
C GLN A 35 -13.77 18.47 -2.14
N PHE A 36 -15.02 18.61 -2.53
CA PHE A 36 -16.04 17.59 -2.30
C PHE A 36 -15.64 16.25 -2.96
N THR A 37 -15.26 16.29 -4.24
CA THR A 37 -14.85 15.12 -5.00
C THR A 37 -13.61 14.45 -4.38
N SER A 38 -12.59 15.23 -4.05
CA SER A 38 -11.38 14.76 -3.37
C SER A 38 -11.72 14.06 -2.04
N THR A 39 -12.56 14.68 -1.22
CA THR A 39 -13.00 14.11 0.06
C THR A 39 -13.75 12.80 -0.11
N VAL A 40 -14.67 12.72 -1.10
CA VAL A 40 -15.41 11.50 -1.40
C VAL A 40 -14.46 10.38 -1.81
N PHE A 41 -13.50 10.66 -2.70
CA PHE A 41 -12.50 9.66 -3.11
C PHE A 41 -11.65 9.16 -1.96
N ILE A 42 -11.17 10.05 -1.08
CA ILE A 42 -10.42 9.65 0.12
C ILE A 42 -11.26 8.72 1.01
N ARG A 43 -12.55 9.03 1.20
CA ARG A 43 -13.46 8.19 1.99
C ARG A 43 -13.68 6.82 1.33
N LEU A 44 -13.84 6.76 0.01
CA LEU A 44 -13.98 5.51 -0.73
C LEU A 44 -12.73 4.63 -0.62
N PHE A 45 -11.53 5.22 -0.73
CA PHE A 45 -10.29 4.48 -0.50
C PHE A 45 -10.19 3.93 0.92
N LYS A 46 -10.49 4.74 1.93
CA LYS A 46 -10.50 4.30 3.34
C LYS A 46 -11.53 3.18 3.57
N PHE A 47 -12.70 3.29 2.99
CA PHE A 47 -13.77 2.30 3.08
C PHE A 47 -13.33 0.93 2.56
N LEU A 48 -12.60 0.88 1.43
CA LEU A 48 -12.15 -0.38 0.82
C LEU A 48 -10.85 -0.91 1.43
N SER A 49 -9.94 -0.04 1.89
CA SER A 49 -8.60 -0.45 2.30
C SER A 49 -8.61 -1.42 3.48
N ILE A 50 -9.38 -1.16 4.51
CA ILE A 50 -9.39 -1.96 5.73
C ILE A 50 -9.97 -3.37 5.53
N PRO A 51 -11.16 -3.53 4.90
CA PRO A 51 -11.69 -4.85 4.59
C PRO A 51 -10.76 -5.67 3.69
N ILE A 52 -10.14 -5.04 2.68
CA ILE A 52 -9.21 -5.73 1.78
C ILE A 52 -7.99 -6.25 2.54
N ILE A 53 -7.37 -5.42 3.38
CA ILE A 53 -6.22 -5.83 4.19
C ILE A 53 -6.61 -7.01 5.08
N CYS A 54 -7.73 -6.90 5.79
CA CYS A 54 -8.20 -7.94 6.68
C CYS A 54 -8.44 -9.29 5.96
N VAL A 55 -9.27 -9.26 4.92
CA VAL A 55 -9.63 -10.48 4.17
C VAL A 55 -8.43 -11.08 3.45
N SER A 56 -7.56 -10.26 2.86
CA SER A 56 -6.37 -10.75 2.14
C SER A 56 -5.40 -11.48 3.07
N ILE A 57 -5.22 -10.99 4.30
CA ILE A 57 -4.36 -11.65 5.28
C ILE A 57 -4.98 -12.95 5.78
N ILE A 58 -6.30 -12.95 6.06
CA ILE A 58 -7.00 -14.18 6.44
C ILE A 58 -6.85 -15.24 5.35
N VAL A 59 -7.10 -14.91 4.08
CA VAL A 59 -6.94 -15.83 2.96
C VAL A 59 -5.51 -16.32 2.84
N SER A 60 -4.54 -15.42 2.91
CA SER A 60 -3.13 -15.75 2.80
C SER A 60 -2.68 -16.74 3.88
N LEU A 61 -3.01 -16.45 5.15
CA LEU A 61 -2.59 -17.31 6.27
C LEU A 61 -3.37 -18.64 6.32
N SER A 62 -4.65 -18.64 6.00
CA SER A 62 -5.46 -19.86 6.00
C SER A 62 -5.05 -20.85 4.90
N THR A 63 -4.57 -20.36 3.76
CA THR A 63 -4.13 -21.22 2.65
C THR A 63 -2.71 -21.73 2.80
N LEU A 64 -1.82 -21.02 3.50
CA LEU A 64 -0.44 -21.45 3.74
C LEU A 64 -0.33 -22.76 4.52
N SER A 65 -1.29 -23.10 5.35
CA SER A 65 -1.30 -24.33 6.15
C SER A 65 -1.54 -25.62 5.34
N GLN A 66 -1.97 -25.52 4.10
CA GLN A 66 -2.33 -26.70 3.28
C GLN A 66 -1.14 -27.44 2.69
N SER A 67 0.07 -26.88 2.70
CA SER A 67 1.26 -27.53 2.15
C SER A 67 2.22 -28.00 3.24
N ASN A 68 2.53 -29.30 3.26
CA ASN A 68 3.43 -29.94 4.25
C ASN A 68 4.89 -29.44 4.18
N GLU A 69 5.31 -28.83 3.08
CA GLU A 69 6.66 -28.26 2.90
C GLU A 69 6.76 -26.79 3.32
N SER A 70 5.63 -26.17 3.64
CA SER A 70 5.55 -24.70 3.84
C SER A 70 6.25 -24.17 5.09
N GLY A 71 6.44 -24.96 6.13
CA GLY A 71 7.00 -24.43 7.38
C GLY A 71 8.45 -23.92 7.24
N ARG A 72 9.27 -24.62 6.46
CA ARG A 72 10.67 -24.25 6.23
C ARG A 72 10.77 -23.07 5.26
N ILE A 73 10.02 -23.11 4.16
CA ILE A 73 9.94 -22.05 3.17
C ILE A 73 9.39 -20.77 3.81
N PHE A 74 8.32 -20.89 4.59
CA PHE A 74 7.70 -19.78 5.32
C PHE A 74 8.67 -19.07 6.28
N LYS A 75 9.44 -19.85 7.08
CA LYS A 75 10.44 -19.28 7.99
C LYS A 75 11.52 -18.50 7.23
N HIS A 76 12.02 -19.05 6.12
CA HIS A 76 13.02 -18.35 5.30
C HIS A 76 12.44 -17.12 4.61
N THR A 77 11.19 -17.18 4.13
CA THR A 77 10.52 -16.05 3.50
C THR A 77 10.31 -14.90 4.50
N ILE A 78 9.81 -15.20 5.71
CA ILE A 78 9.65 -14.18 6.75
C ILE A 78 11.00 -13.55 7.11
N PHE A 79 12.03 -14.37 7.35
CA PHE A 79 13.35 -13.85 7.68
C PHE A 79 13.91 -12.95 6.56
N TYR A 80 13.78 -13.37 5.32
CA TYR A 80 14.20 -12.58 4.16
C TYR A 80 13.41 -11.26 4.07
N THR A 81 12.09 -11.32 4.15
CA THR A 81 11.23 -10.14 4.07
C THR A 81 11.53 -9.14 5.19
N LEU A 82 11.63 -9.60 6.44
CA LEU A 82 11.98 -8.73 7.56
C LEU A 82 13.37 -8.10 7.41
N SER A 83 14.36 -8.90 7.02
CA SER A 83 15.73 -8.41 6.81
C SER A 83 15.79 -7.35 5.72
N THR A 84 15.14 -7.58 4.57
CA THR A 84 15.11 -6.62 3.47
C THR A 84 14.31 -5.36 3.80
N THR A 85 13.24 -5.48 4.60
CA THR A 85 12.46 -4.33 5.08
C THR A 85 13.27 -3.46 6.04
N ILE A 86 13.98 -4.07 6.99
CA ILE A 86 14.87 -3.34 7.91
C ILE A 86 15.97 -2.62 7.13
N LEU A 87 16.60 -3.30 6.18
CA LEU A 87 17.63 -2.69 5.33
C LEU A 87 17.04 -1.53 4.51
N ALA A 88 15.85 -1.67 3.95
CA ALA A 88 15.17 -0.59 3.23
C ALA A 88 14.89 0.62 4.14
N ALA A 89 14.43 0.36 5.37
CA ALA A 89 14.22 1.42 6.36
C ALA A 89 15.52 2.15 6.73
N CYS A 90 16.62 1.41 6.91
CA CYS A 90 17.95 2.00 7.17
C CYS A 90 18.43 2.86 6.00
N VAL A 91 18.25 2.40 4.75
CA VAL A 91 18.61 3.18 3.56
C VAL A 91 17.77 4.45 3.47
N ALA A 92 16.47 4.35 3.65
CA ALA A 92 15.57 5.51 3.61
C ALA A 92 15.90 6.52 4.72
N ALA A 93 16.13 6.03 5.95
CA ALA A 93 16.51 6.88 7.08
C ALA A 93 17.85 7.57 6.83
N SER A 94 18.85 6.86 6.31
CA SER A 94 20.16 7.43 5.97
C SER A 94 20.05 8.52 4.94
N LEU A 95 19.29 8.32 3.87
CA LEU A 95 19.06 9.32 2.84
C LEU A 95 18.30 10.53 3.40
N TYR A 96 17.30 10.30 4.24
CA TYR A 96 16.54 11.38 4.86
C TYR A 96 17.42 12.26 5.76
N VAL A 97 18.30 11.65 6.56
CA VAL A 97 19.24 12.38 7.44
C VAL A 97 20.28 13.15 6.62
N LEU A 98 20.77 12.57 5.51
CA LEU A 98 21.78 13.22 4.65
C LEU A 98 21.23 14.42 3.87
N PHE A 99 19.99 14.34 3.40
CA PHE A 99 19.41 15.35 2.50
C PHE A 99 18.37 16.25 3.17
N THR A 100 17.96 15.95 4.43
CA THR A 100 17.02 16.74 5.25
C THR A 100 16.02 17.54 4.42
N PRO A 101 14.98 16.89 3.82
CA PRO A 101 14.00 17.61 3.02
C PRO A 101 13.31 18.66 3.87
N ALA A 102 13.12 19.86 3.29
CA ALA A 102 12.44 20.95 3.99
C ALA A 102 11.03 20.52 4.39
N ASN A 103 10.63 20.83 5.62
CA ASN A 103 9.28 20.56 6.09
C ASN A 103 8.29 21.36 5.22
N VAL A 104 7.39 20.67 4.55
CA VAL A 104 6.28 21.29 3.85
C VAL A 104 5.23 21.61 4.92
N ALA A 105 4.98 22.90 5.15
CA ALA A 105 3.87 23.32 5.98
C ALA A 105 2.57 22.92 5.26
N VAL A 106 1.95 21.83 5.71
CA VAL A 106 0.63 21.43 5.22
C VAL A 106 -0.40 22.36 5.86
N THR A 107 -0.88 23.35 5.10
CA THR A 107 -1.97 24.26 5.50
C THR A 107 -3.35 23.61 5.31
N GLY A 108 -3.45 22.32 5.38
CA GLY A 108 -4.72 21.60 5.44
C GLY A 108 -4.88 20.99 6.82
N SER A 109 -6.09 21.02 7.34
CA SER A 109 -6.44 20.37 8.61
C SER A 109 -5.87 18.96 8.66
N ALA A 110 -4.64 18.83 9.16
CA ALA A 110 -4.18 17.56 9.64
C ALA A 110 -5.27 17.08 10.61
N PRO A 111 -5.76 15.84 10.52
CA PRO A 111 -6.59 15.32 11.58
C PRO A 111 -5.83 15.62 12.86
N ASP A 112 -6.49 16.30 13.80
CA ASP A 112 -5.94 16.67 15.09
C ASP A 112 -5.16 15.47 15.66
N VAL A 113 -3.87 15.41 15.38
CA VAL A 113 -2.92 14.77 16.24
C VAL A 113 -2.72 15.80 17.35
N SER A 114 -3.85 16.05 18.04
CA SER A 114 -3.87 16.91 19.21
C SER A 114 -2.79 16.40 20.14
N ASN A 115 -1.78 17.23 20.28
CA ASN A 115 -0.86 17.34 21.39
C ASN A 115 -1.22 16.46 22.61
N LYS A 116 -1.05 15.17 22.51
CA LYS A 116 -0.65 14.36 23.64
C LYS A 116 0.88 14.42 23.66
N SER A 117 1.38 15.59 24.07
CA SER A 117 2.74 15.75 24.58
C SER A 117 2.86 15.00 25.93
N GLY A 118 2.52 13.73 25.93
CA GLY A 118 2.92 12.78 26.93
C GLY A 118 3.97 11.92 26.26
N SER A 119 5.08 11.69 26.93
CA SER A 119 6.07 10.70 26.57
C SER A 119 5.36 9.36 26.29
N HIS A 120 4.91 9.15 25.05
CA HIS A 120 4.38 7.86 24.67
C HIS A 120 5.53 6.87 24.78
N SER A 121 5.46 6.05 25.82
CA SER A 121 6.37 4.92 26.01
C SER A 121 6.19 3.99 24.79
N TYR A 122 7.26 3.34 24.38
CA TYR A 122 7.15 2.27 23.37
C TYR A 122 6.10 1.22 23.77
N LEU A 123 5.81 1.08 25.07
CA LEU A 123 4.77 0.21 25.59
C LEU A 123 3.37 0.66 25.18
N ASP A 124 3.10 1.97 25.13
CA ASP A 124 1.80 2.51 24.71
C ASP A 124 1.51 2.18 23.24
N TYR A 125 2.56 2.15 22.39
CA TYR A 125 2.43 1.70 21.00
C TYR A 125 2.13 0.21 20.91
N VAL A 126 2.80 -0.62 21.72
CA VAL A 126 2.54 -2.06 21.75
C VAL A 126 1.12 -2.33 22.27
N GLU A 127 0.68 -1.60 23.30
CA GLU A 127 -0.67 -1.69 23.84
C GLU A 127 -1.72 -1.30 22.79
N SER A 128 -1.45 -0.25 22.00
CA SER A 128 -2.36 0.19 20.94
C SER A 128 -2.52 -0.81 19.78
N ILE A 129 -1.63 -1.79 19.64
CA ILE A 129 -1.74 -2.87 18.64
C ILE A 129 -2.79 -3.89 19.07
N VAL A 130 -2.90 -4.16 20.37
CA VAL A 130 -3.88 -5.10 20.91
C VAL A 130 -5.23 -4.40 21.04
N PRO A 131 -6.24 -4.81 20.27
CA PRO A 131 -7.53 -4.13 20.29
C PRO A 131 -8.34 -4.51 21.53
N ASP A 132 -9.03 -3.55 22.12
CA ASP A 132 -9.98 -3.78 23.23
C ASP A 132 -11.19 -4.62 22.81
N ASN A 133 -11.57 -4.52 21.54
CA ASN A 133 -12.66 -5.27 20.95
C ASN A 133 -12.48 -5.47 19.46
N PHE A 134 -13.31 -6.31 18.85
CA PHE A 134 -13.20 -6.67 17.43
C PHE A 134 -13.61 -5.54 16.48
N ILE A 135 -14.45 -4.59 16.91
CA ILE A 135 -15.09 -3.59 16.03
C ILE A 135 -14.31 -2.29 15.97
N THR A 136 -13.79 -1.80 17.09
CA THR A 136 -13.09 -0.51 17.21
C THR A 136 -11.96 -0.33 16.19
N PRO A 137 -11.08 -1.31 15.93
CA PRO A 137 -10.02 -1.17 14.93
C PRO A 137 -10.52 -0.87 13.53
N PHE A 138 -11.67 -1.42 13.15
CA PHE A 138 -12.29 -1.16 11.86
C PHE A 138 -12.89 0.25 11.79
N GLN A 139 -13.46 0.75 12.88
CA GLN A 139 -14.03 2.10 12.96
C GLN A 139 -12.96 3.19 12.99
N THR A 140 -11.89 2.97 13.76
CA THR A 140 -10.77 3.92 13.91
C THR A 140 -9.73 3.81 12.81
N ALA A 141 -9.91 2.86 11.90
CA ALA A 141 -8.93 2.54 10.85
C ALA A 141 -7.53 2.22 11.39
N ASN A 142 -7.45 1.58 12.57
CA ASN A 142 -6.18 1.12 13.13
C ASN A 142 -5.71 -0.15 12.41
N VAL A 143 -4.87 0.05 11.39
CA VAL A 143 -4.38 -1.02 10.51
C VAL A 143 -3.64 -2.10 11.28
N LEU A 144 -2.83 -1.75 12.29
CA LEU A 144 -2.03 -2.72 13.06
C LEU A 144 -2.92 -3.67 13.87
N SER A 145 -3.94 -3.14 14.52
CA SER A 145 -4.91 -3.97 15.25
C SER A 145 -5.75 -4.85 14.32
N VAL A 146 -6.12 -4.32 13.13
CA VAL A 146 -6.81 -5.13 12.09
C VAL A 146 -5.91 -6.26 11.58
N LEU A 147 -4.62 -6.00 11.38
CA LEU A 147 -3.63 -7.01 11.02
C LEU A 147 -3.55 -8.13 12.06
N LEU A 148 -3.52 -7.77 13.34
CA LEU A 148 -3.47 -8.74 14.45
C LEU A 148 -4.73 -9.61 14.47
N ILE A 149 -5.92 -9.00 14.36
CA ILE A 149 -7.19 -9.72 14.26
C ILE A 149 -7.18 -10.66 13.06
N ALA A 150 -6.83 -10.16 11.88
CA ALA A 150 -6.80 -10.94 10.65
C ALA A 150 -5.80 -12.11 10.72
N ALA A 151 -4.64 -11.89 11.33
CA ALA A 151 -3.66 -12.94 11.56
C ALA A 151 -4.18 -14.00 12.53
N ALA A 152 -4.80 -13.59 13.64
CA ALA A 152 -5.39 -14.53 14.60
C ALA A 152 -6.48 -15.40 13.95
N VAL A 153 -7.40 -14.79 13.20
CA VAL A 153 -8.48 -15.49 12.48
C VAL A 153 -7.89 -16.41 11.40
N GLY A 154 -6.95 -15.93 10.58
CA GLY A 154 -6.31 -16.74 9.53
C GLY A 154 -5.57 -17.95 10.08
N ILE A 155 -4.81 -17.78 11.18
CA ILE A 155 -4.12 -18.88 11.86
C ILE A 155 -5.12 -19.85 12.50
N ALA A 156 -6.22 -19.35 13.09
CA ALA A 156 -7.24 -20.20 13.66
C ALA A 156 -7.89 -21.09 12.59
N ILE A 157 -8.26 -20.52 11.44
CA ILE A 157 -8.79 -21.29 10.30
C ILE A 157 -7.75 -22.32 9.81
N ALA A 158 -6.48 -21.92 9.69
CA ALA A 158 -5.39 -22.79 9.29
C ALA A 158 -5.19 -23.99 10.22
N LYS A 159 -5.48 -23.83 11.52
CA LYS A 159 -5.35 -24.89 12.55
C LYS A 159 -6.62 -25.70 12.77
N MET A 160 -7.70 -25.42 12.05
CA MET A 160 -8.89 -26.29 12.09
C MET A 160 -8.54 -27.70 11.63
N PRO A 161 -9.27 -28.75 12.09
CA PRO A 161 -9.02 -30.13 11.67
C PRO A 161 -8.99 -30.23 10.14
N ARG A 162 -7.91 -30.82 9.61
CA ARG A 162 -7.74 -31.02 8.16
C ARG A 162 -8.90 -31.88 7.65
N GLU A 163 -9.40 -31.58 6.45
CA GLU A 163 -10.55 -32.24 5.80
C GLU A 163 -11.91 -31.96 6.48
N SER A 164 -11.99 -31.01 7.41
CA SER A 164 -13.31 -30.60 7.91
C SER A 164 -14.00 -29.73 6.85
N LYS A 165 -15.25 -30.10 6.52
CA LYS A 165 -16.11 -29.29 5.64
C LYS A 165 -16.18 -27.82 6.08
N ASN A 166 -16.04 -27.57 7.37
CA ASN A 166 -16.07 -26.23 7.94
C ASN A 166 -14.82 -25.40 7.59
N GLN A 167 -13.63 -26.03 7.56
CA GLN A 167 -12.40 -25.35 7.15
C GLN A 167 -12.48 -24.90 5.68
N ASP A 168 -12.87 -25.80 4.79
CA ASP A 168 -13.02 -25.50 3.36
C ASP A 168 -14.08 -24.42 3.12
N LEU A 169 -15.18 -24.48 3.85
CA LEU A 169 -16.24 -23.47 3.78
C LEU A 169 -15.74 -22.10 4.20
N MET A 170 -14.98 -22.00 5.31
CA MET A 170 -14.41 -20.72 5.77
C MET A 170 -13.40 -20.17 4.78
N ILE A 171 -12.49 -20.99 4.24
CA ILE A 171 -11.53 -20.57 3.23
C ILE A 171 -12.24 -20.09 1.97
N THR A 172 -13.26 -20.81 1.51
CA THR A 172 -14.05 -20.44 0.33
C THR A 172 -14.80 -19.14 0.56
N PHE A 173 -15.40 -18.95 1.74
CA PHE A 173 -16.08 -17.72 2.12
C PHE A 173 -15.16 -16.51 2.06
N PHE A 174 -13.97 -16.59 2.66
CA PHE A 174 -13.03 -15.47 2.64
C PHE A 174 -12.44 -15.22 1.24
N LYS A 175 -12.21 -16.26 0.42
CA LYS A 175 -11.82 -16.10 -0.98
C LYS A 175 -12.90 -15.38 -1.79
N ALA A 176 -14.16 -15.81 -1.67
CA ALA A 176 -15.29 -15.18 -2.34
C ALA A 176 -15.45 -13.70 -1.88
N SER A 177 -15.28 -13.43 -0.59
CA SER A 177 -15.29 -12.06 -0.05
C SER A 177 -14.16 -11.22 -0.64
N GLN A 178 -12.97 -11.80 -0.82
CA GLN A 178 -11.84 -11.13 -1.46
C GLN A 178 -12.13 -10.77 -2.93
N ASP A 179 -12.75 -11.68 -3.68
CA ASP A 179 -13.15 -11.43 -5.07
C ASP A 179 -14.16 -10.30 -5.19
N VAL A 180 -15.15 -10.24 -4.27
CA VAL A 180 -16.09 -9.12 -4.20
C VAL A 180 -15.38 -7.80 -3.93
N LEU A 181 -14.47 -7.77 -2.95
CA LEU A 181 -13.71 -6.57 -2.63
C LEU A 181 -12.83 -6.11 -3.80
N PHE A 182 -12.16 -7.02 -4.50
CA PHE A 182 -11.39 -6.69 -5.70
C PHE A 182 -12.28 -6.18 -6.84
N THR A 183 -13.50 -6.67 -6.97
CA THR A 183 -14.48 -6.13 -7.93
C THR A 183 -14.83 -4.68 -7.61
N LEU A 184 -15.07 -4.36 -6.32
CA LEU A 184 -15.30 -2.98 -5.87
C LEU A 184 -14.09 -2.06 -6.13
N VAL A 185 -12.88 -2.57 -5.90
CA VAL A 185 -11.64 -1.83 -6.23
C VAL A 185 -11.55 -1.56 -7.73
N ASN A 186 -11.88 -2.55 -8.56
CA ASN A 186 -11.86 -2.35 -10.02
C ASN A 186 -12.85 -1.26 -10.45
N TRP A 187 -14.04 -1.19 -9.84
CA TRP A 187 -14.98 -0.07 -10.09
C TRP A 187 -14.40 1.27 -9.68
N LEU A 188 -13.74 1.32 -8.50
CA LEU A 188 -13.08 2.55 -8.04
C LEU A 188 -11.96 2.98 -8.99
N ILE A 189 -11.18 2.03 -9.53
CA ILE A 189 -10.11 2.31 -10.50
C ILE A 189 -10.67 2.89 -11.81
N VAL A 190 -11.85 2.46 -12.26
CA VAL A 190 -12.48 3.00 -13.47
C VAL A 190 -12.83 4.49 -13.30
N VAL A 191 -13.29 4.89 -12.12
CA VAL A 191 -13.63 6.29 -11.81
C VAL A 191 -12.44 7.10 -11.27
N LEU A 192 -11.30 6.48 -11.06
CA LEU A 192 -10.08 7.09 -10.49
C LEU A 192 -9.58 8.34 -11.25
N PRO A 193 -9.69 8.48 -12.60
CA PRO A 193 -9.31 9.72 -13.29
C PRO A 193 -10.01 10.96 -12.74
N ILE A 194 -11.27 10.85 -12.31
CA ILE A 194 -12.02 11.95 -11.69
C ILE A 194 -11.41 12.32 -10.33
N GLY A 195 -11.02 11.33 -9.53
CA GLY A 195 -10.32 11.55 -8.27
C GLY A 195 -8.96 12.21 -8.47
N ILE A 196 -8.19 11.76 -9.46
CA ILE A 196 -6.88 12.35 -9.80
C ILE A 196 -7.04 13.81 -10.23
N PHE A 197 -8.02 14.11 -11.08
CA PHE A 197 -8.34 15.51 -11.42
C PHE A 197 -8.57 16.36 -10.16
N ALA A 198 -9.39 15.87 -9.22
CA ALA A 198 -9.69 16.61 -8.01
C ALA A 198 -8.47 16.76 -7.10
N PHE A 199 -7.64 15.71 -6.92
CA PHE A 199 -6.42 15.80 -6.12
C PHE A 199 -5.38 16.73 -6.72
N VAL A 200 -5.18 16.68 -8.05
CA VAL A 200 -4.24 17.57 -8.74
C VAL A 200 -4.71 19.02 -8.71
N ALA A 201 -6.01 19.26 -8.86
CA ALA A 201 -6.57 20.60 -8.76
C ALA A 201 -6.42 21.20 -7.35
N SER A 202 -6.68 20.42 -6.30
CA SER A 202 -6.43 20.84 -4.91
C SER A 202 -4.96 21.15 -4.67
N LEU A 203 -4.05 20.27 -5.13
CA LEU A 203 -2.61 20.49 -4.99
C LEU A 203 -2.14 21.74 -5.77
N ALA A 204 -2.61 21.94 -6.99
CA ALA A 204 -2.26 23.11 -7.80
C ALA A 204 -2.73 24.42 -7.14
N GLN A 205 -3.89 24.40 -6.49
CA GLN A 205 -4.37 25.55 -5.70
C GLN A 205 -3.47 25.81 -4.50
N GLU A 206 -3.09 24.79 -3.73
CA GLU A 206 -2.18 24.94 -2.57
C GLU A 206 -0.84 25.56 -2.99
N VAL A 207 -0.35 25.16 -4.17
CA VAL A 207 0.89 25.70 -4.75
C VAL A 207 0.73 27.16 -5.16
N SER A 208 -0.38 27.54 -5.78
CA SER A 208 -0.64 28.93 -6.15
C SER A 208 -0.75 29.84 -4.92
N HIS A 209 -1.19 29.31 -3.79
CA HIS A 209 -1.22 30.01 -2.50
C HIS A 209 0.11 30.01 -1.74
N GLY A 210 1.21 29.60 -2.37
CA GLY A 210 2.57 29.74 -1.83
C GLY A 210 3.08 28.53 -1.07
N VAL A 211 2.40 27.37 -1.12
CA VAL A 211 2.96 26.12 -0.61
C VAL A 211 4.16 25.71 -1.46
N SER A 212 5.34 25.69 -0.84
CA SER A 212 6.58 25.33 -1.53
C SER A 212 6.60 23.86 -1.94
N LEU A 213 6.59 23.60 -3.25
CA LEU A 213 6.82 22.25 -3.79
C LEU A 213 8.27 21.76 -3.62
N GLY A 214 9.19 22.62 -3.22
CA GLY A 214 10.62 22.27 -3.10
C GLY A 214 10.86 21.08 -2.16
N GLY A 215 10.22 21.08 -1.00
CA GLY A 215 10.28 19.97 -0.05
C GLY A 215 9.66 18.68 -0.59
N LEU A 216 8.53 18.79 -1.32
CA LEU A 216 7.85 17.68 -1.92
C LEU A 216 8.68 17.05 -3.05
N GLY A 217 9.29 17.87 -3.91
CA GLY A 217 10.19 17.42 -4.98
C GLY A 217 11.41 16.68 -4.43
N THR A 218 12.02 17.21 -3.38
CA THR A 218 13.14 16.56 -2.67
C THR A 218 12.69 15.22 -2.08
N TYR A 219 11.52 15.18 -1.44
CA TYR A 219 10.97 13.93 -0.89
C TYR A 219 10.76 12.87 -1.97
N PHE A 220 10.12 13.22 -3.10
CA PHE A 220 9.94 12.28 -4.22
C PHE A 220 11.27 11.75 -4.77
N THR A 221 12.25 12.63 -4.93
CA THR A 221 13.58 12.26 -5.40
C THR A 221 14.24 11.28 -4.43
N LEU A 222 14.16 11.52 -3.12
CA LEU A 222 14.69 10.64 -2.10
C LEU A 222 14.00 9.27 -2.08
N VAL A 223 12.67 9.24 -2.22
CA VAL A 223 11.91 7.98 -2.30
C VAL A 223 12.33 7.18 -3.53
N ILE A 224 12.45 7.81 -4.70
CA ILE A 224 12.91 7.14 -5.92
C ILE A 224 14.35 6.64 -5.75
N ALA A 225 15.24 7.47 -5.23
CA ALA A 225 16.64 7.10 -4.97
C ALA A 225 16.74 5.92 -3.99
N ALA A 226 15.98 5.93 -2.89
CA ALA A 226 15.93 4.84 -1.93
C ALA A 226 15.50 3.52 -2.58
N ASN A 227 14.45 3.55 -3.41
CA ASN A 227 13.98 2.36 -4.13
C ASN A 227 15.02 1.85 -5.15
N LEU A 228 15.70 2.73 -5.86
CA LEU A 228 16.77 2.35 -6.80
C LEU A 228 17.96 1.74 -6.04
N ILE A 229 18.39 2.33 -4.95
CA ILE A 229 19.45 1.78 -4.07
C ILE A 229 19.03 0.40 -3.56
N GLN A 230 17.81 0.26 -3.09
CA GLN A 230 17.28 -1.03 -2.62
C GLN A 230 17.32 -2.08 -3.73
N MET A 231 16.86 -1.74 -4.93
CA MET A 231 16.78 -2.67 -6.07
C MET A 231 18.14 -3.05 -6.63
N PHE A 232 19.04 -2.08 -6.81
CA PHE A 232 20.30 -2.32 -7.53
C PHE A 232 21.51 -2.57 -6.64
N ILE A 233 21.45 -2.19 -5.36
CA ILE A 233 22.58 -2.35 -4.42
C ILE A 233 22.22 -3.33 -3.32
N VAL A 234 21.17 -3.07 -2.55
CA VAL A 234 20.87 -3.84 -1.32
C VAL A 234 20.43 -5.27 -1.64
N LEU A 235 19.45 -5.44 -2.53
CA LEU A 235 18.97 -6.78 -2.88
C LEU A 235 20.05 -7.64 -3.57
N PRO A 236 20.83 -7.14 -4.55
CA PRO A 236 21.95 -7.89 -5.10
C PRO A 236 23.02 -8.22 -4.07
N ALA A 237 23.40 -7.28 -3.22
CA ALA A 237 24.38 -7.52 -2.16
C ALA A 237 23.91 -8.62 -1.19
N PHE A 238 22.64 -8.59 -0.80
CA PHE A 238 22.06 -9.61 0.07
C PHE A 238 22.07 -11.01 -0.59
N LEU A 239 21.80 -11.10 -1.90
CA LEU A 239 21.90 -12.35 -2.65
C LEU A 239 23.34 -12.85 -2.74
N MET A 240 24.31 -11.95 -2.95
CA MET A 240 25.74 -12.30 -2.98
C MET A 240 26.23 -12.86 -1.63
N ILE A 241 25.82 -12.27 -0.50
CA ILE A 241 26.14 -12.76 0.85
C ILE A 241 25.59 -14.18 1.05
N LYS A 242 24.47 -14.52 0.41
CA LYS A 242 23.89 -15.88 0.45
C LYS A 242 24.51 -16.84 -0.59
N GLY A 243 25.51 -16.40 -1.35
CA GLY A 243 26.18 -17.21 -2.36
C GLY A 243 25.43 -17.33 -3.71
N PHE A 244 24.38 -16.55 -3.91
CA PHE A 244 23.64 -16.54 -5.17
C PHE A 244 24.16 -15.45 -6.10
N ASN A 245 24.24 -15.77 -7.40
CA ASN A 245 24.59 -14.78 -8.41
C ASN A 245 23.36 -13.91 -8.73
N PRO A 246 23.36 -12.60 -8.37
CA PRO A 246 22.19 -11.75 -8.50
C PRO A 246 21.73 -11.57 -9.96
N ILE A 247 22.68 -11.59 -10.91
CA ILE A 247 22.36 -11.43 -12.33
C ILE A 247 21.63 -12.68 -12.86
N LYS A 248 22.04 -13.88 -12.44
CA LYS A 248 21.36 -15.12 -12.83
C LYS A 248 19.96 -15.17 -12.25
N VAL A 249 19.80 -14.80 -10.98
CA VAL A 249 18.50 -14.74 -10.31
C VAL A 249 17.59 -13.71 -10.98
N ALA A 250 18.09 -12.50 -11.23
CA ALA A 250 17.33 -11.45 -11.91
C ALA A 250 16.87 -11.88 -13.30
N LYS A 251 17.76 -12.51 -14.10
CA LYS A 251 17.40 -13.03 -15.43
C LYS A 251 16.35 -14.14 -15.37
N GLY A 252 16.44 -15.04 -14.38
CA GLY A 252 15.45 -16.11 -14.19
C GLY A 252 14.10 -15.58 -13.77
N MET A 253 14.07 -14.53 -12.95
CA MET A 253 12.84 -13.90 -12.47
C MET A 253 12.28 -12.81 -13.39
N LEU A 254 12.98 -12.47 -14.47
CA LEU A 254 12.57 -11.38 -15.37
C LEU A 254 11.15 -11.53 -15.92
N PRO A 255 10.68 -12.71 -16.35
CA PRO A 255 9.30 -12.90 -16.80
C PRO A 255 8.27 -12.61 -15.70
N ALA A 256 8.54 -13.09 -14.48
CA ALA A 256 7.67 -12.85 -13.32
C ALA A 256 7.68 -11.38 -12.91
N LEU A 257 8.85 -10.73 -12.89
CA LEU A 257 8.98 -9.29 -12.62
C LEU A 257 8.25 -8.45 -13.65
N ALA A 258 8.39 -8.77 -14.94
CA ALA A 258 7.67 -8.08 -16.01
C ALA A 258 6.16 -8.26 -15.85
N LEU A 259 5.70 -9.48 -15.58
CA LEU A 259 4.28 -9.75 -15.34
C LEU A 259 3.76 -8.99 -14.12
N ALA A 260 4.50 -8.97 -13.00
CA ALA A 260 4.15 -8.20 -11.81
C ALA A 260 4.03 -6.71 -12.09
N PHE A 261 4.99 -6.16 -12.83
CA PHE A 261 5.03 -4.75 -13.18
C PHE A 261 3.85 -4.33 -14.06
N PHE A 262 3.55 -5.10 -15.11
CA PHE A 262 2.46 -4.78 -16.03
C PHE A 262 1.08 -5.12 -15.47
N SER A 263 0.94 -6.21 -14.70
CA SER A 263 -0.34 -6.61 -14.10
C SER A 263 -0.66 -5.84 -12.82
N LYS A 264 0.35 -5.19 -12.21
CA LYS A 264 0.24 -4.54 -10.89
C LYS A 264 -0.27 -5.50 -9.80
N SER A 265 -0.07 -6.80 -9.99
CA SER A 265 -0.54 -7.86 -9.09
C SER A 265 0.55 -8.91 -8.89
N SER A 266 0.98 -9.07 -7.64
CA SER A 266 1.91 -10.15 -7.26
C SER A 266 1.25 -11.53 -7.34
N ALA A 267 -0.07 -11.62 -7.16
CA ALA A 267 -0.79 -12.89 -7.28
C ALA A 267 -0.80 -13.42 -8.73
N ALA A 268 -0.82 -12.54 -9.72
CA ALA A 268 -0.77 -12.93 -11.13
C ALA A 268 0.58 -13.54 -11.54
N THR A 269 1.62 -13.38 -10.74
CA THR A 269 2.97 -13.91 -11.04
C THR A 269 3.20 -15.32 -10.50
N LEU A 270 2.35 -15.82 -9.60
CA LEU A 270 2.50 -17.15 -8.99
C LEU A 270 2.67 -18.30 -9.99
N PRO A 271 1.95 -18.36 -11.14
CA PRO A 271 2.15 -19.45 -12.10
C PRO A 271 3.45 -19.35 -12.91
N VAL A 272 4.20 -18.26 -12.82
CA VAL A 272 5.43 -17.98 -13.60
C VAL A 272 6.68 -18.04 -12.72
N THR A 273 6.52 -18.09 -11.41
CA THR A 273 7.57 -18.30 -10.43
C THR A 273 7.69 -19.75 -10.05
#